data_038234e9b85bdc6da5715e34fd1b2485
#
_entry.id   038234e9b85bdc6da5715e34fd1b2485
#
_cell.length_a   1.000
_cell.length_b   1.000
_cell.length_c   1.000
_cell.angle_alpha   90.00
_cell.angle_beta   90.00
_cell.angle_gamma   90.00
#
_symmetry.space_group_name_H-M   'P 1'
#
loop_
_entity.id
_entity.type
_entity.pdbx_description
1 polymer ?
#
loop_
_entity_poly.entity_id
_entity_poly.type
_entity_poly.pdbx_seq_one_letter_code
_entity_poly.pdbx_strand_id
1 'polypeptide(L)'
;MLFSSVPEDYLSEEKIRRMFGAEKVKNVWIATDTSELEEKVQEREKAAMMLEAAEIKLIRLANAARLKALKKGGGPPDEETAKLNTSEESGSVAARWIKASDRPTHRLTPIIGKKVDTINWARSEIERLTPEIEELQARHRAGEAKLVPSVFVEFHTQVDAQLAYQSGMLSFFYLVCFRLHFRLT
;
A
#
# COMPACT_ATOMS: atom_id res chain seq x y z
N MET A 1 -5.99 -20.90 9.50
CA MET A 1 -6.07 -20.66 10.97
C MET A 1 -4.94 -19.74 11.38
N LEU A 2 -5.16 -18.80 12.29
CA LEU A 2 -4.14 -17.90 12.83
C LEU A 2 -3.71 -18.40 14.23
N PHE A 3 -2.43 -18.51 14.45
CA PHE A 3 -1.80 -18.72 15.74
C PHE A 3 -1.02 -17.46 16.12
N SER A 4 -1.29 -16.88 17.28
CA SER A 4 -0.60 -15.71 17.84
C SER A 4 0.25 -16.12 19.04
N SER A 5 1.22 -15.26 19.38
CA SER A 5 2.15 -15.51 20.50
C SER A 5 2.97 -16.79 20.33
N VAL A 6 3.34 -17.10 19.08
CA VAL A 6 4.22 -18.24 18.76
C VAL A 6 5.66 -17.89 19.19
N PRO A 7 6.33 -18.73 20.01
CA PRO A 7 7.72 -18.48 20.39
C PRO A 7 8.64 -18.45 19.16
N GLU A 8 9.68 -17.61 19.20
CA GLU A 8 10.64 -17.45 18.09
C GLU A 8 11.25 -18.78 17.62
N ASP A 9 11.53 -19.67 18.55
CA ASP A 9 12.06 -21.01 18.26
C ASP A 9 11.15 -21.84 17.35
N TYR A 10 9.85 -21.51 17.25
CA TYR A 10 8.85 -22.20 16.44
C TYR A 10 8.46 -21.44 15.17
N LEU A 11 8.99 -20.24 14.94
CA LEU A 11 8.74 -19.44 13.73
C LEU A 11 9.54 -20.00 12.53
N SER A 12 9.23 -21.24 12.16
CA SER A 12 9.81 -21.93 11.01
C SER A 12 8.75 -22.85 10.41
N GLU A 13 8.62 -22.84 9.08
CA GLU A 13 7.67 -23.68 8.37
C GLU A 13 7.87 -25.16 8.72
N GLU A 14 9.14 -25.63 8.75
CA GLU A 14 9.47 -27.01 9.06
C GLU A 14 8.99 -27.42 10.47
N LYS A 15 9.21 -26.57 11.45
CA LYS A 15 8.80 -26.83 12.84
C LYS A 15 7.27 -26.82 12.98
N ILE A 16 6.59 -25.89 12.31
CA ILE A 16 5.12 -25.83 12.28
C ILE A 16 4.53 -27.08 11.62
N ARG A 17 5.08 -27.51 10.47
CA ARG A 17 4.64 -28.75 9.82
C ARG A 17 4.88 -29.99 10.68
N ARG A 18 6.00 -30.04 11.38
CA ARG A 18 6.30 -31.13 12.32
C ARG A 18 5.32 -31.16 13.51
N MET A 19 4.91 -30.00 13.99
CA MET A 19 4.02 -29.89 15.14
C MET A 19 2.60 -30.37 14.83
N PHE A 20 2.05 -30.00 13.66
CA PHE A 20 0.67 -30.33 13.29
C PHE A 20 0.52 -31.57 12.40
N GLY A 21 1.65 -32.13 11.93
CA GLY A 21 1.68 -33.22 10.93
C GLY A 21 1.83 -32.64 9.53
N ALA A 22 2.93 -32.99 8.85
CA ALA A 22 3.26 -32.44 7.55
C ALA A 22 2.21 -32.76 6.49
N GLU A 23 1.54 -33.92 6.60
CA GLU A 23 0.48 -34.37 5.74
C GLU A 23 -0.85 -33.64 5.92
N LYS A 24 -1.05 -32.96 7.05
CA LYS A 24 -2.28 -32.19 7.37
C LYS A 24 -2.18 -30.73 7.00
N VAL A 25 -0.95 -30.21 6.95
CA VAL A 25 -0.66 -28.80 6.69
C VAL A 25 -0.42 -28.58 5.20
N LYS A 26 -1.28 -27.77 4.58
CA LYS A 26 -1.18 -27.40 3.17
C LYS A 26 -0.18 -26.26 2.96
N ASN A 27 -0.39 -25.12 3.63
CA ASN A 27 0.48 -23.96 3.54
C ASN A 27 0.73 -23.34 4.92
N VAL A 28 1.90 -22.70 5.07
CA VAL A 28 2.30 -21.95 6.27
C VAL A 28 2.79 -20.59 5.84
N TRP A 29 2.27 -19.53 6.47
CA TRP A 29 2.75 -18.17 6.31
C TRP A 29 3.12 -17.60 7.67
N ILE A 30 4.39 -17.30 7.86
CA ILE A 30 4.90 -16.65 9.06
C ILE A 30 4.71 -15.15 8.87
N ALA A 31 4.06 -14.49 9.82
CA ALA A 31 3.82 -13.06 9.74
C ALA A 31 5.13 -12.27 9.90
N THR A 32 5.25 -11.20 9.13
CA THR A 32 6.37 -10.27 9.20
C THR A 32 5.88 -8.89 9.60
N ASP A 33 6.75 -8.06 10.16
CA ASP A 33 6.43 -6.68 10.49
C ASP A 33 6.32 -5.86 9.20
N THR A 34 5.10 -5.44 8.86
CA THR A 34 4.76 -4.69 7.65
C THR A 34 4.61 -3.19 7.87
N SER A 35 4.90 -2.68 9.07
CA SER A 35 4.63 -1.29 9.46
C SER A 35 5.24 -0.28 8.51
N GLU A 36 6.52 -0.44 8.15
CA GLU A 36 7.23 0.44 7.21
C GLU A 36 6.61 0.36 5.81
N LEU A 37 6.30 -0.85 5.34
CA LEU A 37 5.66 -1.06 4.05
C LEU A 37 4.27 -0.42 3.99
N GLU A 38 3.47 -0.59 5.04
CA GLU A 38 2.13 0.00 5.14
C GLU A 38 2.18 1.52 5.12
N GLU A 39 3.13 2.14 5.84
CA GLU A 39 3.32 3.59 5.85
C GLU A 39 3.61 4.11 4.42
N LYS A 40 4.55 3.47 3.71
CA LYS A 40 4.90 3.85 2.33
C LYS A 40 3.74 3.65 1.35
N VAL A 41 3.01 2.56 1.48
CA VAL A 41 1.80 2.31 0.66
C VAL A 41 0.74 3.37 0.92
N GLN A 42 0.50 3.76 2.18
CA GLN A 42 -0.46 4.81 2.52
C GLN A 42 -0.02 6.18 1.99
N GLU A 43 1.28 6.50 2.02
CA GLU A 43 1.80 7.74 1.42
C GLU A 43 1.51 7.77 -0.09
N ARG A 44 1.80 6.67 -0.80
CA ARG A 44 1.50 6.54 -2.23
C ARG A 44 0.01 6.64 -2.53
N GLU A 45 -0.84 6.02 -1.73
CA GLU A 45 -2.29 6.08 -1.87
C GLU A 45 -2.81 7.51 -1.71
N LYS A 46 -2.32 8.25 -0.72
CA LYS A 46 -2.65 9.68 -0.54
C LYS A 46 -2.24 10.51 -1.77
N ALA A 47 -1.05 10.28 -2.31
CA ALA A 47 -0.60 10.96 -3.52
C ALA A 47 -1.50 10.61 -4.72
N ALA A 48 -1.90 9.35 -4.88
CA ALA A 48 -2.80 8.90 -5.95
C ALA A 48 -4.20 9.54 -5.83
N MET A 49 -4.78 9.60 -4.64
CA MET A 49 -6.05 10.28 -4.39
C MET A 49 -5.98 11.79 -4.70
N MET A 50 -4.86 12.44 -4.34
CA MET A 50 -4.65 13.85 -4.68
C MET A 50 -4.51 14.06 -6.18
N LEU A 51 -3.84 13.15 -6.89
CA LEU A 51 -3.73 13.17 -8.35
C LEU A 51 -5.10 13.07 -9.01
N GLU A 52 -5.89 12.07 -8.63
CA GLU A 52 -7.24 11.85 -9.15
C GLU A 52 -8.13 13.08 -8.95
N ALA A 53 -8.17 13.60 -7.73
CA ALA A 53 -8.96 14.80 -7.41
C ALA A 53 -8.53 16.02 -8.23
N ALA A 54 -7.22 16.20 -8.43
CA ALA A 54 -6.68 17.30 -9.22
C ALA A 54 -6.97 17.13 -10.72
N GLU A 55 -6.88 15.93 -11.26
CA GLU A 55 -7.21 15.63 -12.66
C GLU A 55 -8.70 15.82 -12.93
N ILE A 56 -9.59 15.37 -12.05
CA ILE A 56 -11.03 15.61 -12.14
C ILE A 56 -11.33 17.12 -12.14
N LYS A 57 -10.67 17.87 -11.25
CA LYS A 57 -10.82 19.33 -11.20
C LYS A 57 -10.34 20.00 -12.50
N LEU A 58 -9.20 19.56 -13.02
CA LEU A 58 -8.64 20.05 -14.29
C LEU A 58 -9.62 19.83 -15.44
N ILE A 59 -10.17 18.63 -15.57
CA ILE A 59 -11.13 18.26 -16.62
C ILE A 59 -12.40 19.12 -16.52
N ARG A 60 -12.94 19.32 -15.32
CA ARG A 60 -14.12 20.16 -15.09
C ARG A 60 -13.87 21.60 -15.51
N LEU A 61 -12.73 22.19 -15.14
CA LEU A 61 -12.33 23.54 -15.51
C LEU A 61 -12.16 23.68 -17.03
N ALA A 62 -11.48 22.72 -17.66
CA ALA A 62 -11.28 22.69 -19.10
C ALA A 62 -12.61 22.60 -19.85
N ASN A 63 -13.51 21.75 -19.44
CA ASN A 63 -14.82 21.62 -20.08
C ASN A 63 -15.67 22.91 -19.92
N ALA A 64 -15.64 23.52 -18.74
CA ALA A 64 -16.31 24.80 -18.53
C ALA A 64 -15.74 25.91 -19.43
N ALA A 65 -14.42 26.00 -19.55
CA ALA A 65 -13.78 26.96 -20.45
C ALA A 65 -14.12 26.70 -21.94
N ARG A 66 -14.11 25.43 -22.36
CA ARG A 66 -14.51 25.01 -23.70
C ARG A 66 -15.96 25.43 -24.02
N LEU A 67 -16.89 25.11 -23.13
CA LEU A 67 -18.30 25.46 -23.32
C LEU A 67 -18.51 26.98 -23.39
N LYS A 68 -17.75 27.74 -22.58
CA LYS A 68 -17.80 29.21 -22.62
C LYS A 68 -17.27 29.78 -23.94
N ALA A 69 -16.18 29.20 -24.48
CA ALA A 69 -15.64 29.60 -25.77
C ALA A 69 -16.59 29.29 -26.93
N LEU A 70 -17.18 28.10 -26.96
CA LEU A 70 -18.18 27.71 -27.96
C LEU A 70 -19.40 28.63 -27.96
N LYS A 71 -19.91 29.03 -26.81
CA LYS A 71 -21.03 30.01 -26.71
C LYS A 71 -20.69 31.40 -27.26
N LYS A 72 -19.42 31.77 -27.30
CA LYS A 72 -18.92 33.03 -27.85
C LYS A 72 -18.53 32.96 -29.33
N GLY A 73 -18.73 31.79 -29.99
CA GLY A 73 -18.33 31.57 -31.38
C GLY A 73 -16.81 31.41 -31.55
N GLY A 74 -16.05 31.23 -30.47
CA GLY A 74 -14.60 31.04 -30.50
C GLY A 74 -14.24 29.56 -30.61
N GLY A 75 -13.17 29.31 -31.39
CA GLY A 75 -12.49 28.01 -31.45
C GLY A 75 -11.56 27.74 -30.23
N PRO A 76 -10.84 26.61 -30.21
CA PRO A 76 -9.81 26.38 -29.23
C PRO A 76 -8.78 27.53 -29.24
N PRO A 77 -8.14 27.83 -28.07
CA PRO A 77 -7.08 28.83 -28.01
C PRO A 77 -5.96 28.44 -29.02
N ASP A 78 -5.33 29.45 -29.61
CA ASP A 78 -4.31 29.27 -30.64
C ASP A 78 -3.27 28.18 -30.26
N GLU A 79 -2.82 27.41 -31.25
CA GLU A 79 -1.86 26.31 -31.06
C GLU A 79 -0.56 26.73 -30.35
N GLU A 80 -0.18 28.00 -30.46
CA GLU A 80 1.00 28.55 -29.76
C GLU A 80 0.80 28.62 -28.25
N THR A 81 -0.39 29.04 -27.78
CA THR A 81 -0.74 29.04 -26.35
C THR A 81 -0.93 27.61 -25.82
N ALA A 82 -1.37 26.72 -26.69
CA ALA A 82 -1.51 25.29 -26.37
C ALA A 82 -0.14 24.62 -26.17
N LYS A 83 0.87 24.95 -26.96
CA LYS A 83 2.24 24.39 -26.85
C LYS A 83 2.96 24.82 -25.56
N LEU A 84 2.70 26.03 -25.07
CA LEU A 84 3.25 26.54 -23.79
C LEU A 84 2.67 25.83 -22.54
N ASN A 85 1.51 25.20 -22.66
CA ASN A 85 0.79 24.55 -21.55
C ASN A 85 0.83 23.03 -21.58
N THR A 86 1.47 22.46 -22.59
CA THR A 86 1.67 21.01 -22.72
C THR A 86 2.96 20.58 -22.05
N SER A 87 2.91 20.23 -20.78
CA SER A 87 3.73 19.10 -20.36
C SER A 87 3.14 17.87 -21.07
N GLU A 88 3.92 17.16 -21.84
CA GLU A 88 3.46 16.03 -22.68
C GLU A 88 2.74 14.93 -21.90
N GLU A 89 2.80 14.97 -20.58
CA GLU A 89 2.35 13.96 -19.63
C GLU A 89 0.93 14.17 -19.10
N SER A 90 0.34 15.37 -19.14
CA SER A 90 -0.96 15.58 -18.53
C SER A 90 -1.99 16.01 -19.55
N GLY A 91 -2.78 15.01 -20.04
CA GLY A 91 -4.03 15.22 -20.72
C GLY A 91 -4.05 16.41 -21.68
N SER A 92 -3.23 16.39 -22.71
CA SER A 92 -2.95 17.49 -23.64
C SER A 92 -4.19 18.26 -24.12
N VAL A 93 -5.32 17.58 -24.22
CA VAL A 93 -6.60 18.18 -24.65
C VAL A 93 -7.21 19.10 -23.58
N ALA A 94 -7.17 18.69 -22.31
CA ALA A 94 -7.69 19.51 -21.21
C ALA A 94 -6.78 20.73 -20.95
N ALA A 95 -5.48 20.55 -21.03
CA ALA A 95 -4.48 21.60 -20.81
C ALA A 95 -4.59 22.76 -21.82
N ARG A 96 -5.08 22.53 -23.05
CA ARG A 96 -5.30 23.58 -24.06
C ARG A 96 -6.31 24.65 -23.66
N TRP A 97 -7.24 24.31 -22.77
CA TRP A 97 -8.33 25.20 -22.37
C TRP A 97 -8.07 25.93 -21.05
N ILE A 98 -6.98 25.66 -20.36
CA ILE A 98 -6.68 26.19 -19.03
C ILE A 98 -5.30 26.85 -19.05
N LYS A 99 -5.22 28.05 -18.45
CA LYS A 99 -3.94 28.72 -18.22
C LYS A 99 -3.15 27.98 -17.14
N ALA A 100 -1.82 28.02 -17.22
CA ALA A 100 -0.95 27.40 -16.21
C ALA A 100 -1.24 27.91 -14.80
N SER A 101 -1.66 29.19 -14.63
CA SER A 101 -2.07 29.80 -13.36
C SER A 101 -3.31 29.17 -12.72
N ASP A 102 -4.18 28.58 -13.53
CA ASP A 102 -5.50 28.08 -13.13
C ASP A 102 -5.48 26.57 -12.86
N ARG A 103 -4.32 25.93 -13.04
CA ARG A 103 -4.10 24.51 -12.73
C ARG A 103 -4.30 24.25 -11.24
N PRO A 104 -4.78 23.05 -10.86
CA PRO A 104 -4.91 22.63 -9.47
C PRO A 104 -3.56 22.69 -8.74
N THR A 105 -3.54 23.42 -7.63
CA THR A 105 -2.33 23.58 -6.82
C THR A 105 -2.64 23.32 -5.35
N HIS A 106 -1.64 22.84 -4.62
CA HIS A 106 -1.70 22.74 -3.16
C HIS A 106 -0.41 23.30 -2.52
N ARG A 107 -0.40 23.42 -1.20
CA ARG A 107 0.79 23.79 -0.44
C ARG A 107 1.40 22.55 0.19
N LEU A 108 2.72 22.40 0.11
CA LEU A 108 3.45 21.28 0.71
C LEU A 108 3.31 21.21 2.24
N THR A 109 3.19 22.39 2.87
CA THR A 109 2.88 22.48 4.31
C THR A 109 1.67 23.38 4.52
N PRO A 110 0.79 23.08 5.51
CA PRO A 110 -0.54 23.68 5.62
C PRO A 110 -0.58 25.21 5.67
N ILE A 111 0.46 25.87 6.21
CA ILE A 111 0.42 27.32 6.45
C ILE A 111 1.52 28.08 5.68
N ILE A 112 2.74 27.56 5.62
CA ILE A 112 3.94 28.28 5.14
C ILE A 112 4.53 27.66 3.87
N GLY A 113 3.99 26.54 3.38
CA GLY A 113 4.56 25.77 2.29
C GLY A 113 4.50 26.44 0.92
N LYS A 114 5.51 26.15 0.08
CA LYS A 114 5.53 26.54 -1.33
C LYS A 114 4.31 25.97 -2.05
N LYS A 115 3.65 26.80 -2.86
CA LYS A 115 2.55 26.39 -3.72
C LYS A 115 3.11 25.60 -4.92
N VAL A 116 2.65 24.37 -5.11
CA VAL A 116 3.09 23.48 -6.18
C VAL A 116 1.90 23.02 -7.01
N ASP A 117 2.16 22.66 -8.29
CA ASP A 117 1.18 21.98 -9.15
C ASP A 117 0.90 20.59 -8.58
N THR A 118 -0.37 20.33 -8.25
CA THR A 118 -0.77 19.08 -7.57
C THR A 118 -0.54 17.86 -8.45
N ILE A 119 -0.80 17.98 -9.76
CA ILE A 119 -0.69 16.85 -10.70
C ILE A 119 0.77 16.44 -10.85
N ASN A 120 1.65 17.42 -11.12
CA ASN A 120 3.07 17.14 -11.32
C ASN A 120 3.72 16.64 -10.02
N TRP A 121 3.40 17.24 -8.88
CA TRP A 121 3.89 16.80 -7.59
C TRP A 121 3.45 15.38 -7.26
N ALA A 122 2.16 15.06 -7.42
CA ALA A 122 1.64 13.75 -7.08
C ALA A 122 2.24 12.65 -7.97
N ARG A 123 2.46 12.93 -9.27
CA ARG A 123 3.12 11.98 -10.18
C ARG A 123 4.56 11.71 -9.76
N SER A 124 5.33 12.77 -9.48
CA SER A 124 6.71 12.60 -9.03
C SER A 124 6.80 11.87 -7.69
N GLU A 125 5.83 12.07 -6.80
CA GLU A 125 5.78 11.39 -5.52
C GLU A 125 5.43 9.90 -5.66
N ILE A 126 4.49 9.57 -6.54
CA ILE A 126 4.17 8.16 -6.87
C ILE A 126 5.38 7.47 -7.51
N GLU A 127 6.05 8.15 -8.45
CA GLU A 127 7.24 7.63 -9.10
C GLU A 127 8.39 7.38 -8.11
N ARG A 128 8.57 8.26 -7.13
CA ARG A 128 9.56 8.10 -6.06
C ARG A 128 9.24 6.94 -5.14
N LEU A 129 7.98 6.81 -4.69
CA LEU A 129 7.56 5.79 -3.71
C LEU A 129 7.45 4.39 -4.30
N THR A 130 7.20 4.26 -5.60
CA THR A 130 7.00 2.94 -6.23
C THR A 130 8.21 2.02 -6.07
N PRO A 131 9.46 2.42 -6.42
CA PRO A 131 10.62 1.55 -6.23
C PRO A 131 10.91 1.25 -4.75
N GLU A 132 10.70 2.21 -3.83
CA GLU A 132 10.85 1.97 -2.39
C GLU A 132 9.90 0.87 -1.90
N ILE A 133 8.66 0.89 -2.34
CA ILE A 133 7.64 -0.13 -2.00
C ILE A 133 8.02 -1.48 -2.62
N GLU A 134 8.47 -1.50 -3.87
CA GLU A 134 8.88 -2.73 -4.55
C GLU A 134 10.06 -3.40 -3.85
N GLU A 135 11.04 -2.61 -3.40
CA GLU A 135 12.18 -3.10 -2.63
C GLU A 135 11.74 -3.70 -1.29
N LEU A 136 10.89 -2.99 -0.53
CA LEU A 136 10.35 -3.50 0.73
C LEU A 136 9.56 -4.80 0.51
N GLN A 137 8.72 -4.85 -0.52
CA GLN A 137 7.99 -6.07 -0.88
C GLN A 137 8.92 -7.22 -1.26
N ALA A 138 10.03 -6.95 -1.95
CA ALA A 138 11.01 -7.95 -2.31
C ALA A 138 11.70 -8.52 -1.06
N ARG A 139 12.09 -7.67 -0.10
CA ARG A 139 12.66 -8.07 1.21
C ARG A 139 11.69 -8.94 2.00
N HIS A 140 10.40 -8.59 2.03
CA HIS A 140 9.37 -9.42 2.68
C HIS A 140 9.22 -10.79 2.01
N ARG A 141 9.23 -10.84 0.67
CA ARG A 141 9.16 -12.12 -0.08
C ARG A 141 10.42 -12.98 0.09
N ALA A 142 11.57 -12.36 0.26
CA ALA A 142 12.83 -13.06 0.55
C ALA A 142 12.92 -13.59 1.99
N GLY A 143 11.97 -13.23 2.86
CA GLY A 143 12.00 -13.63 4.28
C GLY A 143 13.01 -12.87 5.13
N GLU A 144 13.52 -11.73 4.64
CA GLU A 144 14.49 -10.89 5.33
C GLU A 144 13.85 -9.90 6.30
N ALA A 145 12.52 -9.79 6.28
CA ALA A 145 11.78 -8.91 7.16
C ALA A 145 11.70 -9.49 8.59
N LYS A 146 11.63 -8.59 9.56
CA LYS A 146 11.47 -8.96 10.97
C LYS A 146 10.21 -9.79 11.17
N LEU A 147 10.36 -10.96 11.79
CA LEU A 147 9.25 -11.84 12.08
C LEU A 147 8.40 -11.31 13.25
N VAL A 148 7.09 -11.51 13.12
CA VAL A 148 6.12 -11.28 14.19
C VAL A 148 5.70 -12.63 14.78
N PRO A 149 5.42 -12.76 16.08
CA PRO A 149 5.08 -14.02 16.72
C PRO A 149 3.67 -14.51 16.34
N SER A 150 3.39 -14.56 15.04
CA SER A 150 2.11 -14.98 14.47
C SER A 150 2.31 -15.80 13.21
N VAL A 151 1.53 -16.86 13.06
CA VAL A 151 1.62 -17.78 11.93
C VAL A 151 0.21 -18.10 11.40
N PHE A 152 0.05 -18.00 10.09
CA PHE A 152 -1.13 -18.51 9.41
C PHE A 152 -0.86 -19.92 8.89
N VAL A 153 -1.73 -20.86 9.24
CA VAL A 153 -1.64 -22.26 8.79
C VAL A 153 -2.91 -22.62 8.04
N GLU A 154 -2.74 -23.08 6.80
CA GLU A 154 -3.81 -23.68 6.01
C GLU A 154 -3.70 -25.20 6.13
N PHE A 155 -4.79 -25.84 6.53
CA PHE A 155 -4.91 -27.29 6.63
C PHE A 155 -5.62 -27.83 5.40
N HIS A 156 -5.37 -29.11 5.06
CA HIS A 156 -6.08 -29.78 3.95
C HIS A 156 -7.57 -29.95 4.22
N THR A 157 -7.94 -30.20 5.48
CA THR A 157 -9.34 -30.41 5.86
C THR A 157 -9.74 -29.53 7.05
N GLN A 158 -11.04 -29.25 7.17
CA GLN A 158 -11.58 -28.53 8.33
C GLN A 158 -11.41 -29.34 9.62
N VAL A 159 -11.46 -30.65 9.54
CA VAL A 159 -11.27 -31.55 10.69
C VAL A 159 -9.86 -31.42 11.24
N ASP A 160 -8.84 -31.40 10.35
CA ASP A 160 -7.46 -31.22 10.79
C ASP A 160 -7.23 -29.84 11.45
N ALA A 161 -7.84 -28.80 10.90
CA ALA A 161 -7.80 -27.46 11.52
C ALA A 161 -8.45 -27.46 12.91
N GLN A 162 -9.59 -28.12 13.07
CA GLN A 162 -10.30 -28.23 14.35
C GLN A 162 -9.48 -29.01 15.40
N LEU A 163 -8.90 -30.12 14.99
CA LEU A 163 -8.02 -30.92 15.85
C LEU A 163 -6.77 -30.14 16.26
N ALA A 164 -6.16 -29.39 15.33
CA ALA A 164 -5.03 -28.52 15.61
C ALA A 164 -5.39 -27.42 16.62
N TYR A 165 -6.58 -26.83 16.48
CA TYR A 165 -7.08 -25.83 17.43
C TYR A 165 -7.22 -26.41 18.84
N GLN A 166 -7.81 -27.57 18.97
CA GLN A 166 -8.03 -28.25 20.25
C GLN A 166 -6.70 -28.71 20.88
N SER A 167 -5.80 -29.29 20.09
CA SER A 167 -4.48 -29.74 20.57
C SER A 167 -3.55 -28.57 20.89
N GLY A 168 -3.60 -27.48 20.12
CA GLY A 168 -2.81 -26.29 20.34
C GLY A 168 -3.11 -25.59 21.64
N MET A 169 -4.37 -25.52 22.05
CA MET A 169 -4.74 -24.97 23.36
C MET A 169 -4.18 -25.80 24.52
N LEU A 170 -4.16 -27.13 24.41
CA LEU A 170 -3.62 -28.01 25.45
C LEU A 170 -2.09 -28.02 25.50
N SER A 171 -1.42 -28.06 24.35
CA SER A 171 0.05 -28.12 24.27
C SER A 171 0.72 -26.79 24.63
N PHE A 172 0.12 -25.66 24.27
CA PHE A 172 0.66 -24.34 24.60
C PHE A 172 0.57 -24.05 26.10
N PHE A 173 -0.52 -24.44 26.76
CA PHE A 173 -0.64 -24.32 28.21
C PHE A 173 0.36 -25.21 28.95
N TYR A 174 0.62 -26.42 28.47
CA TYR A 174 1.62 -27.32 29.08
C TYR A 174 3.06 -26.82 28.87
N LEU A 175 3.42 -26.30 27.71
CA LEU A 175 4.78 -25.82 27.44
C LEU A 175 5.11 -24.53 28.20
N VAL A 176 4.15 -23.62 28.35
CA VAL A 176 4.33 -22.37 29.11
C VAL A 176 4.37 -22.66 30.61
N CYS A 177 3.53 -23.53 31.13
CA CYS A 177 3.57 -23.94 32.53
C CYS A 177 4.84 -24.74 32.89
N PHE A 178 5.31 -25.62 32.00
CA PHE A 178 6.51 -26.42 32.27
C PHE A 178 7.79 -25.58 32.25
N ARG A 179 7.87 -24.55 31.39
CA ARG A 179 9.03 -23.64 31.32
C ARG A 179 9.08 -22.64 32.47
N LEU A 180 7.91 -22.27 33.04
CA LEU A 180 7.85 -21.46 34.26
C LEU A 180 8.23 -22.24 35.51
N HIS A 181 7.95 -23.54 35.57
CA HIS A 181 8.28 -24.39 36.72
C HIS A 181 9.78 -24.76 36.79
N PHE A 182 10.46 -24.84 35.64
CA PHE A 182 11.89 -25.16 35.54
C PHE A 182 12.83 -23.96 35.74
N ARG A 183 12.31 -22.74 35.83
CA ARG A 183 13.10 -21.52 36.10
C ARG A 183 13.06 -21.06 37.54
N LEU A 184 12.39 -21.79 38.42
CA LEU A 184 12.24 -21.50 39.87
C LEU A 184 12.89 -22.58 40.77
N THR A 185 13.62 -23.50 40.22
CA THR A 185 14.57 -24.38 40.91
C THR A 185 15.97 -24.19 40.37
#